data_e4c3c19770717cc4021a434a6583c878
#
_entry.id   e4c3c19770717cc4021a434a6583c878
#
_cell.length_a   1.000
_cell.length_b   1.000
_cell.length_c   1.000
_cell.angle_alpha   90.00
_cell.angle_beta   90.00
_cell.angle_gamma   90.00
#
_symmetry.space_group_name_H-M   'P 1'
#
loop_
_entity.id
_entity.type
_entity.pdbx_description
1 polymer ?
#
loop_
_entity_poly.entity_id
_entity_poly.type
_entity_poly.pdbx_seq_one_letter_code
_entity_poly.pdbx_strand_id
1 'polypeptide(L)'
;GAVLAAAAGWLKGQRQPLSSESLSQCVAGLCLDLCRNDFAALAHRSPRTHGEKLYLAFGVTGVRGEAERGFPLVCRIGLPTLRQALSLRFSWREALVHTLLALMAHCDDTTVLSRAGPPALHEMKHRAQRLVNLGGMSHPGIEHELNEFNAWCVDKWVSPGGSADLLALTLAMYFLCYQLQEVPNEEDI
;
A
#
# COMPACT_ATOMS: atom_id res chain seq x y z
N GLY A 1 -1.02 -9.24 4.08
CA GLY A 1 -2.36 -9.79 4.40
C GLY A 1 -2.37 -10.54 5.74
N ALA A 2 -1.58 -11.62 5.87
CA ALA A 2 -1.61 -12.49 7.06
C ALA A 2 -1.37 -11.74 8.39
N VAL A 3 -0.40 -10.85 8.44
CA VAL A 3 -0.09 -10.06 9.65
C VAL A 3 -1.25 -9.12 10.04
N LEU A 4 -1.94 -8.53 9.07
CA LEU A 4 -3.11 -7.69 9.33
C LEU A 4 -4.28 -8.53 9.89
N ALA A 5 -4.50 -9.72 9.35
CA ALA A 5 -5.51 -10.64 9.85
C ALA A 5 -5.19 -11.12 11.28
N ALA A 6 -3.91 -11.42 11.58
CA ALA A 6 -3.46 -11.77 12.93
C ALA A 6 -3.68 -10.62 13.91
N ALA A 7 -3.35 -9.38 13.53
CA ALA A 7 -3.58 -8.19 14.35
C ALA A 7 -5.08 -7.97 14.64
N ALA A 8 -5.93 -8.12 13.63
CA ALA A 8 -7.37 -7.98 13.80
C ALA A 8 -7.94 -9.06 14.72
N GLY A 9 -7.51 -10.33 14.54
CA GLY A 9 -7.93 -11.43 15.42
C GLY A 9 -7.50 -11.23 16.88
N TRP A 10 -6.25 -10.75 17.09
CA TRP A 10 -5.74 -10.47 18.43
C TRP A 10 -6.52 -9.34 19.12
N LEU A 11 -6.75 -8.21 18.41
CA LEU A 11 -7.53 -7.09 18.95
C LEU A 11 -8.97 -7.49 19.29
N LYS A 12 -9.62 -8.28 18.43
CA LYS A 12 -10.95 -8.86 18.73
C LYS A 12 -10.93 -9.72 19.97
N GLY A 13 -9.94 -10.59 20.12
CA GLY A 13 -9.77 -11.43 21.33
C GLY A 13 -9.60 -10.60 22.61
N GLN A 14 -9.00 -9.43 22.52
CA GLN A 14 -8.85 -8.47 23.62
C GLN A 14 -10.03 -7.51 23.79
N ARG A 15 -11.10 -7.67 23.01
CA ARG A 15 -12.26 -6.78 22.96
C ARG A 15 -11.89 -5.31 22.68
N GLN A 16 -10.82 -5.08 21.92
CA GLN A 16 -10.41 -3.74 21.51
C GLN A 16 -11.04 -3.34 20.18
N PRO A 17 -11.33 -2.05 19.97
CA PRO A 17 -11.94 -1.57 18.73
C PRO A 17 -10.97 -1.75 17.55
N LEU A 18 -11.52 -2.17 16.40
CA LEU A 18 -10.77 -2.25 15.13
C LEU A 18 -10.76 -0.86 14.48
N SER A 19 -9.76 -0.06 14.79
CA SER A 19 -9.46 1.20 14.09
C SER A 19 -8.18 1.06 13.27
N SER A 20 -7.99 1.93 12.28
CA SER A 20 -6.74 1.97 11.52
C SER A 20 -5.52 2.19 12.42
N GLU A 21 -5.68 2.91 13.52
CA GLU A 21 -4.63 3.21 14.48
C GLU A 21 -4.30 1.98 15.34
N SER A 22 -5.30 1.32 15.93
CA SER A 22 -5.08 0.10 16.73
C SER A 22 -4.51 -1.04 15.89
N LEU A 23 -4.97 -1.21 14.65
CA LEU A 23 -4.43 -2.19 13.72
C LEU A 23 -2.98 -1.87 13.34
N SER A 24 -2.67 -0.62 13.03
CA SER A 24 -1.32 -0.16 12.70
C SER A 24 -0.34 -0.42 13.84
N GLN A 25 -0.71 -0.04 15.06
CA GLN A 25 0.12 -0.26 16.26
C GLN A 25 0.32 -1.76 16.54
N CYS A 26 -0.74 -2.56 16.43
CA CYS A 26 -0.65 -4.00 16.63
C CYS A 26 0.25 -4.67 15.59
N VAL A 27 0.11 -4.30 14.32
CA VAL A 27 0.99 -4.80 13.23
C VAL A 27 2.44 -4.42 13.48
N ALA A 28 2.72 -3.16 13.84
CA ALA A 28 4.07 -2.70 14.15
C ALA A 28 4.68 -3.49 15.30
N GLY A 29 3.90 -3.80 16.36
CA GLY A 29 4.33 -4.62 17.47
C GLY A 29 4.65 -6.07 17.07
N LEU A 30 3.78 -6.68 16.23
CA LEU A 30 3.99 -8.04 15.71
C LEU A 30 5.19 -8.15 14.77
N CYS A 31 5.55 -7.05 14.09
CA CYS A 31 6.65 -7.00 13.12
C CYS A 31 7.90 -6.27 13.66
N LEU A 32 7.99 -6.09 14.97
CA LEU A 32 9.13 -5.40 15.60
C LEU A 32 10.46 -6.06 15.18
N ASP A 33 11.42 -5.24 14.78
CA ASP A 33 12.74 -5.66 14.31
C ASP A 33 12.74 -6.61 13.09
N LEU A 34 11.64 -6.69 12.33
CA LEU A 34 11.52 -7.58 11.17
C LEU A 34 12.62 -7.32 10.14
N CYS A 35 12.81 -6.06 9.74
CA CYS A 35 13.85 -5.69 8.77
C CYS A 35 15.25 -5.91 9.33
N ARG A 36 15.47 -5.56 10.59
CA ARG A 36 16.74 -5.79 11.25
C ARG A 36 17.13 -7.26 11.26
N ASN A 37 16.19 -8.14 11.64
CA ASN A 37 16.43 -9.58 11.70
C ASN A 37 16.64 -10.18 10.31
N ASP A 38 15.81 -9.80 9.32
CA ASP A 38 15.89 -10.32 7.94
C ASP A 38 17.19 -9.89 7.23
N PHE A 39 17.67 -8.67 7.50
CA PHE A 39 18.85 -8.11 6.81
C PHE A 39 20.16 -8.19 7.59
N ALA A 40 20.12 -8.53 8.89
CA ALA A 40 21.32 -8.65 9.72
C ALA A 40 22.37 -9.63 9.13
N ALA A 41 21.91 -10.74 8.57
CA ALA A 41 22.79 -11.73 7.97
C ALA A 41 23.55 -11.24 6.73
N LEU A 42 23.11 -10.14 6.10
CA LEU A 42 23.77 -9.55 4.91
C LEU A 42 25.14 -8.93 5.22
N ALA A 43 25.42 -8.65 6.48
CA ALA A 43 26.76 -8.24 6.91
C ALA A 43 27.81 -9.35 6.72
N HIS A 44 27.38 -10.63 6.65
CA HIS A 44 28.26 -11.80 6.66
C HIS A 44 28.03 -12.76 5.49
N ARG A 45 27.10 -12.48 4.59
CA ARG A 45 26.81 -13.30 3.40
C ARG A 45 26.29 -12.49 2.21
N SER A 46 26.41 -13.06 1.02
CA SER A 46 25.80 -12.48 -0.20
C SER A 46 24.27 -12.55 -0.17
N PRO A 47 23.58 -11.60 -0.84
CA PRO A 47 22.14 -11.58 -0.95
C PRO A 47 21.60 -12.78 -1.74
N ARG A 48 20.54 -13.42 -1.24
CA ARG A 48 19.89 -14.59 -1.84
C ARG A 48 18.56 -14.28 -2.51
N THR A 49 17.90 -13.19 -2.09
CA THR A 49 16.60 -12.78 -2.60
C THR A 49 16.67 -11.43 -3.31
N HIS A 50 15.68 -11.13 -4.17
CA HIS A 50 15.56 -9.81 -4.80
C HIS A 50 15.42 -8.69 -3.76
N GLY A 51 14.63 -8.89 -2.70
CA GLY A 51 14.48 -7.92 -1.62
C GLY A 51 15.80 -7.60 -0.93
N GLU A 52 16.63 -8.61 -0.65
CA GLU A 52 17.97 -8.41 -0.07
C GLU A 52 18.89 -7.62 -1.01
N LYS A 53 18.85 -7.89 -2.32
CA LYS A 53 19.63 -7.15 -3.32
C LYS A 53 19.21 -5.67 -3.37
N LEU A 54 17.91 -5.40 -3.37
CA LEU A 54 17.37 -4.05 -3.37
C LEU A 54 17.69 -3.30 -2.08
N TYR A 55 17.64 -3.98 -0.94
CA TYR A 55 18.05 -3.40 0.34
C TYR A 55 19.53 -2.97 0.33
N LEU A 56 20.44 -3.83 -0.13
CA LEU A 56 21.87 -3.49 -0.22
C LEU A 56 22.15 -2.36 -1.22
N ALA A 57 21.45 -2.34 -2.35
CA ALA A 57 21.68 -1.37 -3.40
C ALA A 57 21.06 0.01 -3.12
N PHE A 58 19.89 0.04 -2.47
CA PHE A 58 19.05 1.24 -2.38
C PHE A 58 18.52 1.52 -0.98
N GLY A 59 18.76 0.65 0.01
CA GLY A 59 18.22 0.77 1.37
C GLY A 59 16.69 0.54 1.47
N VAL A 60 16.07 0.02 0.41
CA VAL A 60 14.60 -0.12 0.34
C VAL A 60 14.17 -1.43 1.00
N THR A 61 13.29 -1.33 2.00
CA THR A 61 12.80 -2.47 2.79
C THR A 61 11.50 -3.08 2.24
N GLY A 62 10.85 -2.40 1.30
CA GLY A 62 9.59 -2.84 0.68
C GLY A 62 8.47 -3.09 1.71
N VAL A 63 7.64 -4.09 1.45
CA VAL A 63 6.50 -4.44 2.31
C VAL A 63 6.89 -4.84 3.74
N ARG A 64 8.13 -5.31 3.96
CA ARG A 64 8.64 -5.62 5.31
C ARG A 64 8.76 -4.36 6.15
N GLY A 65 9.37 -3.31 5.60
CA GLY A 65 9.48 -2.02 6.28
C GLY A 65 8.14 -1.32 6.45
N GLU A 66 7.20 -1.51 5.52
CA GLU A 66 5.82 -1.07 5.70
C GLU A 66 5.16 -1.80 6.89
N ALA A 67 5.28 -3.12 6.98
CA ALA A 67 4.71 -3.89 8.09
C ALA A 67 5.35 -3.53 9.45
N GLU A 68 6.68 -3.42 9.49
CA GLU A 68 7.42 -3.04 10.71
C GLU A 68 7.00 -1.68 11.27
N ARG A 69 6.60 -0.74 10.39
CA ARG A 69 6.08 0.58 10.77
C ARG A 69 4.56 0.67 10.87
N GLY A 70 3.84 -0.46 10.78
CA GLY A 70 2.38 -0.51 10.84
C GLY A 70 1.66 -0.01 9.60
N PHE A 71 2.24 -0.19 8.42
CA PHE A 71 1.70 0.21 7.13
C PHE A 71 1.42 1.72 7.00
N PRO A 72 2.43 2.60 7.17
CA PRO A 72 2.23 4.05 7.11
C PRO A 72 1.64 4.55 5.79
N LEU A 73 1.99 3.97 4.63
CA LEU A 73 1.41 4.35 3.35
C LEU A 73 -0.08 3.98 3.27
N VAL A 74 -0.47 2.84 3.82
CA VAL A 74 -1.88 2.46 3.90
C VAL A 74 -2.66 3.44 4.78
N CYS A 75 -2.15 3.72 5.99
CA CYS A 75 -2.85 4.55 6.98
C CYS A 75 -2.91 6.03 6.60
N ARG A 76 -1.84 6.58 6.01
CA ARG A 76 -1.72 8.01 5.75
C ARG A 76 -2.10 8.43 4.33
N ILE A 77 -2.03 7.52 3.37
CA ILE A 77 -2.34 7.78 1.96
C ILE A 77 -3.52 6.95 1.51
N GLY A 78 -3.42 5.62 1.56
CA GLY A 78 -4.42 4.72 0.99
C GLY A 78 -5.81 4.91 1.59
N LEU A 79 -5.96 4.75 2.90
CA LEU A 79 -7.27 4.86 3.58
C LEU A 79 -7.89 6.25 3.46
N PRO A 80 -7.19 7.37 3.71
CA PRO A 80 -7.76 8.69 3.53
C PRO A 80 -8.23 8.94 2.11
N THR A 81 -7.42 8.58 1.11
CA THR A 81 -7.76 8.76 -0.30
C THR A 81 -8.99 7.93 -0.71
N LEU A 82 -9.03 6.64 -0.33
CA LEU A 82 -10.16 5.77 -0.61
C LEU A 82 -11.46 6.30 0.00
N ARG A 83 -11.43 6.68 1.27
CA ARG A 83 -12.58 7.23 1.97
C ARG A 83 -13.08 8.54 1.35
N GLN A 84 -12.15 9.43 0.99
CA GLN A 84 -12.49 10.68 0.32
C GLN A 84 -13.14 10.42 -1.04
N ALA A 85 -12.57 9.53 -1.86
CA ALA A 85 -13.13 9.17 -3.17
C ALA A 85 -14.56 8.61 -3.03
N LEU A 86 -14.80 7.71 -2.07
CA LEU A 86 -16.13 7.16 -1.81
C LEU A 86 -17.10 8.24 -1.29
N SER A 87 -16.65 9.18 -0.46
CA SER A 87 -17.48 10.31 0.00
C SER A 87 -17.87 11.27 -1.12
N LEU A 88 -17.03 11.39 -2.15
CA LEU A 88 -17.30 12.13 -3.39
C LEU A 88 -18.16 11.33 -4.38
N ARG A 89 -18.68 10.17 -3.98
CA ARG A 89 -19.54 9.30 -4.76
C ARG A 89 -18.88 8.72 -6.02
N PHE A 90 -17.58 8.54 -6.01
CA PHE A 90 -16.92 7.74 -7.04
C PHE A 90 -17.46 6.30 -6.99
N SER A 91 -17.58 5.69 -8.16
CA SER A 91 -17.75 4.24 -8.21
C SER A 91 -16.56 3.53 -7.54
N TRP A 92 -16.75 2.30 -7.09
CA TRP A 92 -15.65 1.51 -6.52
C TRP A 92 -14.43 1.45 -7.44
N ARG A 93 -14.66 1.27 -8.74
CA ARG A 93 -13.59 1.24 -9.74
C ARG A 93 -12.79 2.55 -9.76
N GLU A 94 -13.47 3.68 -9.81
CA GLU A 94 -12.84 5.00 -9.81
C GLU A 94 -12.10 5.26 -8.50
N ALA A 95 -12.70 4.94 -7.36
CA ALA A 95 -12.07 5.09 -6.05
C ALA A 95 -10.80 4.26 -5.92
N LEU A 96 -10.80 3.01 -6.43
CA LEU A 96 -9.62 2.15 -6.44
C LEU A 96 -8.51 2.68 -7.34
N VAL A 97 -8.84 3.11 -8.56
CA VAL A 97 -7.84 3.71 -9.48
C VAL A 97 -7.26 4.99 -8.87
N HIS A 98 -8.10 5.86 -8.31
CA HIS A 98 -7.66 7.09 -7.66
C HIS A 98 -6.70 6.80 -6.49
N THR A 99 -7.05 5.82 -5.66
CA THR A 99 -6.22 5.39 -4.53
C THR A 99 -4.91 4.76 -4.98
N LEU A 100 -4.94 3.95 -6.06
CA LEU A 100 -3.72 3.36 -6.62
C LEU A 100 -2.75 4.44 -7.12
N LEU A 101 -3.24 5.45 -7.83
CA LEU A 101 -2.42 6.60 -8.28
C LEU A 101 -1.76 7.31 -7.10
N ALA A 102 -2.50 7.56 -6.02
CA ALA A 102 -1.95 8.18 -4.83
C ALA A 102 -0.87 7.30 -4.16
N LEU A 103 -1.08 5.99 -4.10
CA LEU A 103 -0.08 5.05 -3.57
C LEU A 103 1.16 4.98 -4.47
N MET A 104 1.00 4.92 -5.81
CA MET A 104 2.11 4.93 -6.77
C MET A 104 2.96 6.20 -6.66
N ALA A 105 2.35 7.34 -6.36
CA ALA A 105 3.07 8.61 -6.18
C ALA A 105 4.01 8.59 -4.95
N HIS A 106 3.71 7.77 -3.94
CA HIS A 106 4.45 7.77 -2.66
C HIS A 106 5.27 6.50 -2.40
N CYS A 107 4.92 5.37 -3.02
CA CYS A 107 5.56 4.08 -2.77
C CYS A 107 6.94 3.97 -3.43
N ASP A 108 7.94 3.50 -2.67
CA ASP A 108 9.20 3.03 -3.22
C ASP A 108 9.03 1.57 -3.68
N ASP A 109 8.37 1.42 -4.82
CA ASP A 109 7.91 0.15 -5.35
C ASP A 109 9.08 -0.75 -5.73
N THR A 110 9.29 -1.81 -4.95
CA THR A 110 10.39 -2.75 -5.15
C THR A 110 10.26 -3.58 -6.42
N THR A 111 9.04 -3.76 -6.93
CA THR A 111 8.81 -4.45 -8.21
C THR A 111 9.28 -3.60 -9.37
N VAL A 112 8.99 -2.31 -9.33
CA VAL A 112 9.46 -1.33 -10.33
C VAL A 112 10.98 -1.19 -10.27
N LEU A 113 11.54 -1.01 -9.06
CA LEU A 113 13.00 -0.94 -8.87
C LEU A 113 13.71 -2.17 -9.43
N SER A 114 13.17 -3.36 -9.19
CA SER A 114 13.77 -4.61 -9.63
C SER A 114 13.74 -4.80 -11.15
N ARG A 115 12.68 -4.34 -11.81
CA ARG A 115 12.44 -4.57 -13.24
C ARG A 115 12.94 -3.45 -14.14
N ALA A 116 12.74 -2.21 -13.73
CA ALA A 116 12.97 -1.04 -14.57
C ALA A 116 13.96 -0.03 -13.96
N GLY A 117 14.41 -0.24 -12.72
CA GLY A 117 15.42 0.55 -12.06
C GLY A 117 14.94 1.89 -11.48
N PRO A 118 15.86 2.64 -10.82
CA PRO A 118 15.52 3.89 -10.13
C PRO A 118 14.95 4.99 -11.03
N PRO A 119 15.45 5.21 -12.29
CA PRO A 119 14.87 6.25 -13.15
C PRO A 119 13.40 5.99 -13.48
N ALA A 120 13.03 4.72 -13.72
CA ALA A 120 11.64 4.37 -14.02
C ALA A 120 10.73 4.51 -12.78
N LEU A 121 11.23 4.18 -11.58
CA LEU A 121 10.49 4.44 -10.35
C LEU A 121 10.24 5.94 -10.15
N HIS A 122 11.26 6.77 -10.33
CA HIS A 122 11.12 8.22 -10.21
C HIS A 122 10.08 8.79 -11.19
N GLU A 123 10.16 8.38 -12.46
CA GLU A 123 9.23 8.82 -13.48
C GLU A 123 7.80 8.31 -13.22
N MET A 124 7.62 7.06 -12.75
CA MET A 124 6.32 6.53 -12.36
C MET A 124 5.70 7.38 -11.25
N LYS A 125 6.46 7.67 -10.20
CA LYS A 125 6.00 8.51 -9.07
C LYS A 125 5.61 9.90 -9.56
N HIS A 126 6.42 10.53 -10.41
CA HIS A 126 6.17 11.85 -10.96
C HIS A 126 4.88 11.88 -11.81
N ARG A 127 4.69 10.90 -12.71
CA ARG A 127 3.47 10.79 -13.54
C ARG A 127 2.23 10.54 -12.70
N ALA A 128 2.30 9.62 -11.74
CA ALA A 128 1.20 9.36 -10.82
C ALA A 128 0.83 10.60 -10.01
N GLN A 129 1.83 11.33 -9.48
CA GLN A 129 1.61 12.58 -8.74
C GLN A 129 0.98 13.66 -9.62
N ARG A 130 1.41 13.78 -10.89
CA ARG A 130 0.79 14.70 -11.86
C ARG A 130 -0.69 14.39 -12.04
N LEU A 131 -1.05 13.12 -12.20
CA LEU A 131 -2.46 12.72 -12.35
C LEU A 131 -3.29 13.02 -11.10
N VAL A 132 -2.73 12.78 -9.92
CA VAL A 132 -3.38 13.16 -8.64
C VAL A 132 -3.60 14.68 -8.57
N ASN A 133 -2.58 15.46 -8.93
CA ASN A 133 -2.65 16.94 -8.89
C ASN A 133 -3.64 17.53 -9.91
N LEU A 134 -3.89 16.85 -11.02
CA LEU A 134 -4.94 17.21 -11.98
C LEU A 134 -6.36 16.98 -11.43
N GLY A 135 -6.49 16.32 -10.29
CA GLY A 135 -7.77 15.96 -9.67
C GLY A 135 -8.10 14.47 -9.76
N GLY A 136 -7.18 13.65 -10.29
CA GLY A 136 -7.36 12.22 -10.41
C GLY A 136 -8.65 11.87 -11.17
N MET A 137 -9.45 10.94 -10.65
CA MET A 137 -10.68 10.49 -11.31
C MET A 137 -11.78 11.56 -11.41
N SER A 138 -11.64 12.75 -10.80
CA SER A 138 -12.53 13.87 -11.02
C SER A 138 -12.18 14.72 -12.24
N HIS A 139 -11.00 14.51 -12.83
CA HIS A 139 -10.53 15.34 -13.94
C HIS A 139 -11.27 14.98 -15.26
N PRO A 140 -11.88 15.95 -15.94
CA PRO A 140 -12.41 15.72 -17.29
C PRO A 140 -11.28 15.29 -18.24
N GLY A 141 -11.42 14.15 -18.90
CA GLY A 141 -10.37 13.60 -19.79
C GLY A 141 -9.33 12.74 -19.11
N ILE A 142 -9.49 12.39 -17.82
CA ILE A 142 -8.57 11.50 -17.09
C ILE A 142 -8.32 10.18 -17.80
N GLU A 143 -9.27 9.65 -18.56
CA GLU A 143 -9.11 8.40 -19.30
C GLU A 143 -7.99 8.48 -20.33
N HIS A 144 -7.85 9.60 -21.02
CA HIS A 144 -6.75 9.81 -21.96
C HIS A 144 -5.40 9.81 -21.25
N GLU A 145 -5.27 10.56 -20.18
CA GLU A 145 -4.07 10.65 -19.35
C GLU A 145 -3.68 9.28 -18.74
N LEU A 146 -4.67 8.52 -18.28
CA LEU A 146 -4.45 7.16 -17.77
C LEU A 146 -3.98 6.21 -18.86
N ASN A 147 -4.54 6.30 -20.07
CA ASN A 147 -4.13 5.47 -21.20
C ASN A 147 -2.68 5.80 -21.62
N GLU A 148 -2.30 7.06 -21.66
CA GLU A 148 -0.89 7.46 -21.92
C GLU A 148 0.05 6.95 -20.82
N PHE A 149 -0.35 7.07 -19.55
CA PHE A 149 0.45 6.55 -18.45
C PHE A 149 0.57 5.03 -18.50
N ASN A 150 -0.52 4.32 -18.79
CA ASN A 150 -0.51 2.86 -18.96
C ASN A 150 0.38 2.44 -20.15
N ALA A 151 0.28 3.12 -21.30
CA ALA A 151 1.14 2.84 -22.45
C ALA A 151 2.62 3.02 -22.11
N TRP A 152 2.97 4.07 -21.37
CA TRP A 152 4.32 4.27 -20.88
C TRP A 152 4.77 3.16 -19.91
N CYS A 153 3.90 2.73 -18.98
CA CYS A 153 4.20 1.62 -18.07
C CYS A 153 4.51 0.33 -18.84
N VAL A 154 3.72 0.02 -19.86
CA VAL A 154 3.92 -1.16 -20.71
C VAL A 154 5.23 -1.07 -21.48
N ASP A 155 5.51 0.06 -22.13
CA ASP A 155 6.75 0.30 -22.89
C ASP A 155 8.01 0.16 -22.02
N LYS A 156 7.96 0.64 -20.79
CA LYS A 156 9.09 0.65 -19.84
C LYS A 156 9.13 -0.55 -18.90
N TRP A 157 8.26 -1.55 -19.07
CA TRP A 157 8.17 -2.74 -18.20
C TRP A 157 7.94 -2.38 -16.73
N VAL A 158 7.30 -1.24 -16.49
CA VAL A 158 6.90 -0.77 -15.16
C VAL A 158 5.65 -1.52 -14.72
N SER A 159 5.77 -2.27 -13.63
CA SER A 159 4.65 -2.98 -12.99
C SER A 159 4.59 -2.57 -11.52
N PRO A 160 3.60 -1.77 -11.10
CA PRO A 160 3.51 -1.22 -9.73
C PRO A 160 2.97 -2.27 -8.74
N GLY A 161 3.67 -3.42 -8.63
CA GLY A 161 3.25 -4.55 -7.79
C GLY A 161 3.19 -4.20 -6.31
N GLY A 162 4.19 -3.47 -5.80
CA GLY A 162 4.20 -3.02 -4.41
C GLY A 162 3.06 -2.05 -4.09
N SER A 163 2.75 -1.14 -5.02
CA SER A 163 1.61 -0.22 -4.88
C SER A 163 0.27 -0.96 -4.92
N ALA A 164 0.14 -1.99 -5.76
CA ALA A 164 -1.05 -2.84 -5.82
C ALA A 164 -1.24 -3.66 -4.52
N ASP A 165 -0.16 -4.17 -3.94
CA ASP A 165 -0.20 -4.84 -2.63
C ASP A 165 -0.66 -3.89 -1.51
N LEU A 166 -0.20 -2.64 -1.53
CA LEU A 166 -0.65 -1.61 -0.58
C LEU A 166 -2.13 -1.24 -0.79
N LEU A 167 -2.62 -1.23 -2.04
CA LEU A 167 -4.04 -1.04 -2.33
C LEU A 167 -4.88 -2.19 -1.75
N ALA A 168 -4.44 -3.43 -1.93
CA ALA A 168 -5.12 -4.59 -1.35
C ALA A 168 -5.15 -4.53 0.18
N LEU A 169 -4.05 -4.10 0.83
CA LEU A 169 -4.01 -3.86 2.27
C LEU A 169 -4.92 -2.70 2.71
N THR A 170 -4.99 -1.64 1.90
CA THR A 170 -5.92 -0.52 2.14
C THR A 170 -7.36 -0.99 2.15
N LEU A 171 -7.75 -1.81 1.18
CA LEU A 171 -9.10 -2.41 1.13
C LEU A 171 -9.38 -3.29 2.34
N ALA A 172 -8.44 -4.19 2.68
CA ALA A 172 -8.60 -5.06 3.83
C ALA A 172 -8.80 -4.26 5.13
N MET A 173 -7.98 -3.21 5.33
CA MET A 173 -8.09 -2.34 6.51
C MET A 173 -9.38 -1.50 6.49
N TYR A 174 -9.81 -1.03 5.32
CA TYR A 174 -11.08 -0.33 5.15
C TYR A 174 -12.27 -1.20 5.59
N PHE A 175 -12.35 -2.45 5.11
CA PHE A 175 -13.43 -3.36 5.49
C PHE A 175 -13.38 -3.68 6.98
N LEU A 176 -12.22 -3.96 7.56
CA LEU A 176 -12.07 -4.24 8.98
C LEU A 176 -12.51 -3.08 9.88
N CYS A 177 -12.19 -1.84 9.47
CA CYS A 177 -12.43 -0.67 10.31
C CYS A 177 -13.82 -0.06 10.13
N TYR A 178 -14.44 -0.19 8.95
CA TYR A 178 -15.62 0.62 8.60
C TYR A 178 -16.84 -0.18 8.17
N GLN A 179 -16.68 -1.41 7.67
CA GLN A 179 -17.83 -2.20 7.19
C GLN A 179 -18.16 -3.41 8.08
N LEU A 180 -17.15 -4.06 8.67
CA LEU A 180 -17.41 -5.21 9.55
C LEU A 180 -17.90 -4.81 10.96
N GLN A 181 -17.91 -3.51 11.29
CA GLN A 181 -18.44 -3.02 12.56
C GLN A 181 -19.96 -2.81 12.52
N GLU A 182 -20.57 -2.82 11.34
CA GLU A 182 -22.02 -2.64 11.14
C GLU A 182 -22.83 -3.96 11.16
N VAL A 183 -22.16 -5.11 11.33
CA VAL A 183 -22.88 -6.39 11.48
C VAL A 183 -23.32 -6.50 12.94
N PRO A 184 -24.65 -6.45 13.25
CA PRO A 184 -25.16 -6.68 14.60
C PRO A 184 -24.67 -8.04 15.10
N ASN A 185 -24.26 -8.11 16.35
CA ASN A 185 -23.97 -9.41 16.97
C ASN A 185 -25.24 -10.25 16.96
N GLU A 186 -25.13 -11.56 16.66
CA GLU A 186 -26.24 -12.50 16.65
C GLU A 186 -26.98 -12.60 18.01
N GLU A 187 -26.47 -11.93 19.06
CA GLU A 187 -27.09 -11.85 20.39
C GLU A 187 -28.11 -10.71 20.51
N ASP A 188 -28.27 -9.85 19.49
CA ASP A 188 -29.23 -8.74 19.47
C ASP A 188 -30.51 -9.07 18.65
N ILE A 189 -30.71 -10.32 18.24
CA ILE A 189 -31.93 -10.87 17.62
C ILE A 189 -32.60 -11.83 18.59
#